data_1f169da1c45c5375dea199d68e1ab7cf
#
_entry.id   1f169da1c45c5375dea199d68e1ab7cf
#
_cell.length_a   1.000
_cell.length_b   1.000
_cell.length_c   1.000
_cell.angle_alpha   90.00
_cell.angle_beta   90.00
_cell.angle_gamma   90.00
#
_symmetry.space_group_name_H-M   'P 1'
#
loop_
_entity.id
_entity.type
_entity.pdbx_description
1 polymer ?
#
loop_
_entity_poly.entity_id
_entity_poly.type
_entity_poly.pdbx_seq_one_letter_code
_entity_poly.pdbx_strand_id
1 'polypeptide(L)' 'ACVLVADVKSFYNWEGKPNEDYEVVTILKTSTDKVTDLEKYIETNHDYDVPAIISFQANANKGYGNWLNEQLN' A
#
# COMPACT_ATOMS: atom_id res chain seq x y z
N ALA A 1 9.25 6.35 -0.18
CA ALA A 1 9.85 7.33 0.73
C ALA A 1 9.52 7.04 2.20
N CYS A 2 8.29 6.63 2.46
CA CYS A 2 7.87 6.30 3.83
C CYS A 2 6.99 5.06 3.78
N VAL A 3 7.20 4.13 4.70
CA VAL A 3 6.41 2.91 4.81
C VAL A 3 5.84 2.84 6.21
N LEU A 4 4.51 2.77 6.29
CA LEU A 4 3.80 2.55 7.55
C LEU A 4 3.28 1.14 7.58
N VAL A 5 3.45 0.46 8.70
CA VAL A 5 3.02 -0.93 8.88
C VAL A 5 2.12 -1.02 10.10
N ALA A 6 0.97 -1.65 9.94
CA ALA A 6 0.02 -1.82 11.03
C ALA A 6 -0.58 -3.22 11.03
N ASP A 7 -0.74 -3.78 12.21
CA ASP A 7 -1.46 -5.04 12.38
C ASP A 7 -2.96 -4.75 12.44
N VAL A 8 -3.73 -5.51 11.67
CA VAL A 8 -5.18 -5.37 11.62
C VAL A 8 -5.84 -6.73 11.69
N LYS A 9 -7.14 -6.73 12.00
CA LYS A 9 -7.97 -7.91 11.95
C LYS A 9 -9.00 -7.68 10.86
N SER A 10 -9.02 -8.55 9.85
CA SER A 10 -9.93 -8.43 8.71
C SER A 10 -11.10 -9.38 8.84
N PHE A 11 -12.25 -8.91 8.40
CA PHE A 11 -13.49 -9.67 8.35
C PHE A 11 -14.01 -9.62 6.91
N TYR A 12 -14.19 -10.76 6.29
CA TYR A 12 -14.58 -10.80 4.88
C TYR A 12 -15.29 -12.12 4.55
N ASN A 13 -16.00 -12.12 3.43
CA ASN A 13 -16.61 -13.33 2.91
C ASN A 13 -15.72 -13.93 1.83
N TRP A 14 -15.43 -15.21 1.95
CA TRP A 14 -14.68 -15.96 0.97
C TRP A 14 -15.39 -17.28 0.69
N GLU A 15 -15.66 -17.56 -0.59
CA GLU A 15 -16.39 -18.75 -1.01
C GLU A 15 -17.73 -18.93 -0.28
N GLY A 16 -18.45 -17.83 -0.08
CA GLY A 16 -19.75 -17.83 0.58
C GLY A 16 -19.73 -17.96 2.09
N LYS A 17 -18.55 -17.92 2.70
CA LYS A 17 -18.39 -18.06 4.16
C LYS A 17 -17.73 -16.84 4.78
N PRO A 18 -18.16 -16.43 5.98
CA PRO A 18 -17.47 -15.38 6.71
C PRO A 18 -16.12 -15.88 7.22
N ASN A 19 -15.11 -15.05 7.06
CA ASN A 19 -13.75 -15.31 7.50
C ASN A 19 -13.25 -14.17 8.37
N GLU A 20 -12.29 -14.50 9.21
CA GLU A 20 -11.66 -13.55 10.12
C GLU A 20 -10.17 -13.89 10.18
N ASP A 21 -9.32 -12.94 9.79
CA ASP A 21 -7.88 -13.14 9.75
C ASP A 21 -7.12 -11.98 10.37
N TYR A 22 -5.93 -12.29 10.88
CA TYR A 22 -4.96 -11.28 11.26
C TYR A 22 -4.09 -10.96 10.06
N GLU A 23 -3.98 -9.69 9.73
CA GLU A 23 -3.24 -9.22 8.57
C GLU A 23 -2.37 -8.02 8.91
N VAL A 24 -1.45 -7.73 8.00
CA VAL A 24 -0.62 -6.53 8.08
C VAL A 24 -1.02 -5.60 6.93
N VAL A 25 -1.37 -4.37 7.28
CA VAL A 25 -1.60 -3.31 6.29
C VAL A 25 -0.32 -2.51 6.14
N THR A 26 0.11 -2.31 4.91
CA THR A 26 1.27 -1.50 4.60
C THR A 26 0.85 -0.30 3.78
N ILE A 27 1.19 0.89 4.23
CA ILE A 27 0.93 2.13 3.52
C ILE A 27 2.25 2.66 2.99
N LEU A 28 2.34 2.79 1.68
CA LEU A 28 3.53 3.25 0.99
C LEU A 28 3.29 4.67 0.45
N LYS A 29 4.12 5.60 0.84
CA LYS A 29 4.03 6.99 0.37
C LYS A 29 5.03 7.21 -0.75
N THR A 30 4.53 7.57 -1.92
CA THR A 30 5.37 7.77 -3.09
C THR A 30 4.79 8.86 -3.99
N SER A 31 5.49 9.18 -5.06
CA SER A 31 5.00 10.12 -6.08
C SER A 31 4.18 9.38 -7.14
N THR A 32 3.30 10.12 -7.80
CA THR A 32 2.38 9.57 -8.80
C THR A 32 3.11 8.83 -9.93
N ASP A 33 4.25 9.35 -10.36
CA ASP A 33 5.04 8.77 -11.45
C ASP A 33 5.67 7.41 -11.12
N LYS A 34 5.73 7.05 -9.84
CA LYS A 34 6.34 5.79 -9.39
C LYS A 34 5.32 4.70 -9.05
N VAL A 35 4.02 5.02 -9.07
CA VAL A 35 2.96 4.11 -8.63
C VAL A 35 2.92 2.83 -9.46
N THR A 36 2.98 2.95 -10.78
CA THR A 36 2.88 1.78 -11.67
C THR A 36 4.01 0.79 -11.44
N ASP A 37 5.24 1.28 -11.33
CA ASP A 37 6.39 0.41 -11.09
C ASP A 37 6.36 -0.23 -9.71
N LEU A 38 5.93 0.52 -8.71
CA LEU A 38 5.78 0.01 -7.35
C LEU A 38 4.72 -1.09 -7.27
N GLU A 39 3.59 -0.89 -7.94
CA GLU A 39 2.52 -1.88 -8.02
C GLU A 39 3.00 -3.19 -8.63
N LYS A 40 3.73 -3.11 -9.75
CA LYS A 40 4.32 -4.29 -10.40
C LYS A 40 5.30 -5.01 -9.49
N TYR A 41 6.12 -4.26 -8.77
CA TYR A 41 7.08 -4.84 -7.84
C TYR A 41 6.38 -5.61 -6.73
N ILE A 42 5.33 -5.03 -6.15
CA ILE A 42 4.56 -5.69 -5.09
C ILE A 42 3.87 -6.95 -5.61
N GLU A 43 3.23 -6.89 -6.78
CA GLU A 43 2.58 -8.05 -7.38
C GLU A 43 3.56 -9.21 -7.60
N THR A 44 4.76 -8.90 -8.06
CA THR A 44 5.79 -9.90 -8.35
C THR A 44 6.32 -10.56 -7.08
N ASN A 45 6.39 -9.83 -5.97
CA ASN A 45 7.05 -10.28 -4.74
C ASN A 45 6.10 -10.64 -3.61
N HIS A 46 4.79 -10.54 -3.83
CA HIS A 46 3.81 -10.85 -2.81
C HIS A 46 3.50 -12.35 -2.77
N ASP A 47 3.22 -12.86 -1.57
CA ASP A 47 2.93 -14.29 -1.36
C ASP A 47 1.53 -14.70 -1.81
N TYR A 48 0.59 -13.76 -1.88
CA TYR A 48 -0.78 -14.06 -2.27
C TYR A 48 -0.92 -14.14 -3.79
N ASP A 49 -1.80 -15.02 -4.26
CA ASP A 49 -2.14 -15.10 -5.68
C ASP A 49 -2.78 -13.80 -6.18
N VAL A 50 -3.64 -13.21 -5.35
CA VAL A 50 -4.31 -11.94 -5.67
C VAL A 50 -4.13 -10.99 -4.49
N PRO A 51 -3.02 -10.23 -4.45
CA PRO A 51 -2.82 -9.24 -3.40
C PRO A 51 -3.74 -8.04 -3.60
N ALA A 52 -4.20 -7.45 -2.50
CA ALA A 52 -4.97 -6.21 -2.56
C ALA A 52 -4.00 -5.03 -2.62
N ILE A 53 -3.96 -4.39 -3.77
CA ILE A 53 -3.12 -3.20 -4.00
C ILE A 53 -4.04 -2.08 -4.43
N ILE A 54 -4.20 -1.09 -3.56
CA ILE A 54 -5.09 0.04 -3.79
C ILE A 54 -4.25 1.31 -3.74
N SER A 55 -4.37 2.15 -4.76
CA SER A 55 -3.67 3.42 -4.79
C SER A 55 -4.64 4.57 -4.94
N PHE A 56 -4.33 5.68 -4.30
CA PHE A 56 -5.10 6.90 -4.45
C PHE A 56 -4.18 8.10 -4.30
N GLN A 57 -4.57 9.21 -4.92
CA GLN A 57 -3.84 10.45 -4.79
C GLN A 57 -4.23 11.17 -3.50
N ALA A 58 -3.24 11.76 -2.84
CA ALA A 58 -3.45 12.53 -1.63
C ALA A 58 -2.70 13.85 -1.73
N ASN A 59 -3.25 14.87 -1.09
CA ASN A 59 -2.61 16.17 -1.02
C ASN A 59 -1.78 16.25 0.26
N ALA A 60 -0.53 16.68 0.14
CA ALA A 60 0.33 16.91 1.27
C ALA A 60 0.59 18.42 1.44
N ASN A 61 0.83 18.84 2.66
CA ASN A 61 1.31 20.18 2.90
C ASN A 61 2.69 20.37 2.24
N LYS A 62 3.06 21.60 1.95
CA LYS A 62 4.24 21.91 1.16
C LYS A 62 5.53 21.34 1.74
N GLY A 63 5.74 21.50 3.03
CA GLY A 63 6.95 21.00 3.68
C GLY A 63 7.12 19.50 3.57
N TYR A 64 6.06 18.77 3.86
CA TYR A 64 6.09 17.30 3.78
C TYR A 64 6.22 16.81 2.34
N GLY A 65 5.49 17.40 1.42
CA GLY A 65 5.57 17.04 0.00
C GLY A 65 6.96 17.26 -0.58
N ASN A 66 7.62 18.36 -0.23
CA ASN A 66 8.99 18.62 -0.66
C ASN A 66 9.97 17.60 -0.09
N TRP A 67 9.85 17.27 1.18
CA TRP A 67 10.68 16.25 1.81
C TRP A 67 10.52 14.89 1.12
N LEU A 68 9.28 14.50 0.86
CA LEU A 68 8.99 13.23 0.21
C LEU A 68 9.59 13.14 -1.18
N ASN A 69 9.47 14.20 -1.97
CA ASN A 69 10.07 14.25 -3.31
C ASN A 69 11.59 14.16 -3.26
N GLU A 70 12.22 14.78 -2.27
CA GLU A 70 13.67 14.67 -2.09
C GLU A 70 14.12 13.23 -1.84
N GLN A 71 13.33 12.47 -1.07
CA GLN A 71 13.66 11.08 -0.76
C GLN A 71 13.49 10.16 -1.97
N LEU A 72 12.71 10.55 -2.96
CA LEU A 72 12.41 9.74 -4.14
C LEU A 72 13.34 10.01 -5.32
N ASN A 73 14.11 11.06 -5.25
CA ASN A 73 15.01 11.47 -6.35
C ASN A 73 16.46 11.18 -6.07
#